data_b2df32cc76e3faae01004b10988e91b8
#
_entry.id   b2df32cc76e3faae01004b10988e91b8
#
_cell.length_a   1.000
_cell.length_b   1.000
_cell.length_c   1.000
_cell.angle_alpha   90.00
_cell.angle_beta   90.00
_cell.angle_gamma   90.00
#
_symmetry.space_group_name_H-M   'P 1'
#
loop_
_entity.id
_entity.type
_entity.pdbx_description
1 polymer ?
#
loop_
_entity_poly.entity_id
_entity_poly.type
_entity_poly.pdbx_seq_one_letter_code
_entity_poly.pdbx_strand_id
1 'polypeptide(L)'
;MAHPNLHAKSSVQKFGGKEEDYILIHEWFDETKAWLGHSAHRCFRHHSEGIFEMEKHFGPTLINSDGKKVYTRYVGEQHVKEDCNGYIPSAKEWINAFHAEKKPKWMLRTIKIED
;
A
#
# COMPACT_ATOMS: atom_id res chain seq x y z
N MET A 1 -6.14 10.01 -4.04
CA MET A 1 -5.52 8.91 -3.29
C MET A 1 -6.50 8.35 -2.28
N ALA A 2 -6.57 7.03 -2.16
CA ALA A 2 -7.49 6.41 -1.21
C ALA A 2 -7.02 6.63 0.24
N HIS A 3 -7.98 6.86 1.13
CA HIS A 3 -7.71 6.97 2.55
C HIS A 3 -7.35 5.59 3.12
N PRO A 4 -6.48 5.48 4.16
CA PRO A 4 -6.16 4.20 4.78
C PRO A 4 -7.38 3.36 5.16
N ASN A 5 -8.47 4.00 5.57
CA ASN A 5 -9.71 3.29 5.90
C ASN A 5 -10.30 2.52 4.70
N LEU A 6 -10.20 3.08 3.50
CA LEU A 6 -10.70 2.40 2.28
C LEU A 6 -9.84 1.18 1.96
N HIS A 7 -8.53 1.29 2.13
CA HIS A 7 -7.63 0.14 1.97
C HIS A 7 -7.96 -0.95 3.00
N ALA A 8 -8.24 -0.56 4.24
CA ALA A 8 -8.59 -1.52 5.29
C ALA A 8 -9.92 -2.24 4.98
N LYS A 9 -10.91 -1.53 4.45
CA LYS A 9 -12.16 -2.15 3.98
C LYS A 9 -11.90 -3.18 2.88
N SER A 10 -11.04 -2.83 1.93
CA SER A 10 -10.64 -3.74 0.87
C SER A 10 -9.92 -4.98 1.44
N SER A 11 -9.09 -4.80 2.47
CA SER A 11 -8.43 -5.93 3.15
C SER A 11 -9.45 -6.89 3.77
N VAL A 12 -10.50 -6.36 4.40
CA VAL A 12 -11.56 -7.19 4.98
C VAL A 12 -12.25 -8.01 3.90
N GLN A 13 -12.51 -7.42 2.74
CA GLN A 13 -13.11 -8.15 1.62
C GLN A 13 -12.20 -9.29 1.12
N LYS A 14 -10.89 -9.09 1.15
CA LYS A 14 -9.91 -10.07 0.64
C LYS A 14 -9.54 -11.14 1.66
N PHE A 15 -9.41 -10.76 2.92
CA PHE A 15 -8.80 -11.62 3.95
C PHE A 15 -9.73 -11.96 5.10
N GLY A 16 -10.88 -11.30 5.20
CA GLY A 16 -11.78 -11.43 6.34
C GLY A 16 -11.32 -10.57 7.52
N GLY A 17 -11.90 -10.82 8.68
CA GLY A 17 -11.59 -10.06 9.88
C GLY A 17 -12.25 -8.70 9.91
N LYS A 18 -11.60 -7.75 10.57
CA LYS A 18 -12.08 -6.37 10.75
C LYS A 18 -11.05 -5.37 10.23
N GLU A 19 -11.51 -4.15 9.95
CA GLU A 19 -10.61 -3.08 9.49
C GLU A 19 -9.46 -2.84 10.45
N GLU A 20 -9.71 -2.89 11.75
CA GLU A 20 -8.68 -2.71 12.80
C GLU A 20 -7.52 -3.68 12.67
N ASP A 21 -7.75 -4.86 12.09
CA ASP A 21 -6.70 -5.85 11.89
C ASP A 21 -5.63 -5.37 10.92
N TYR A 22 -5.96 -4.44 10.02
CA TYR A 22 -5.11 -4.05 8.91
C TYR A 22 -4.76 -2.58 8.87
N ILE A 23 -5.50 -1.73 9.61
CA ILE A 23 -5.41 -0.27 9.48
C ILE A 23 -4.00 0.26 9.73
N LEU A 24 -3.27 -0.29 10.69
CA LEU A 24 -1.92 0.18 11.02
C LEU A 24 -0.94 -0.04 9.87
N ILE A 25 -1.10 -1.13 9.13
CA ILE A 25 -0.27 -1.41 7.95
C ILE A 25 -0.54 -0.34 6.88
N HIS A 26 -1.79 -0.05 6.62
CA HIS A 26 -2.17 0.94 5.62
C HIS A 26 -1.73 2.35 6.02
N GLU A 27 -1.85 2.69 7.29
CA GLU A 27 -1.37 3.98 7.81
C GLU A 27 0.14 4.10 7.65
N TRP A 28 0.88 3.02 7.85
CA TRP A 28 2.34 3.03 7.70
C TRP A 28 2.76 3.46 6.29
N PHE A 29 2.10 2.94 5.25
CA PHE A 29 2.41 3.34 3.88
C PHE A 29 2.13 4.81 3.62
N ASP A 30 1.15 5.39 4.29
CA ASP A 30 0.72 6.77 4.07
C ASP A 30 1.32 7.78 5.05
N GLU A 31 2.09 7.33 6.06
CA GLU A 31 2.77 8.24 7.00
C GLU A 31 3.65 9.27 6.29
N THR A 32 4.22 8.90 5.17
CA THR A 32 5.14 9.77 4.43
C THR A 32 4.47 11.00 3.83
N LYS A 33 3.14 11.08 3.88
CA LYS A 33 2.40 12.32 3.55
C LYS A 33 2.85 13.49 4.43
N ALA A 34 3.30 13.22 5.66
CA ALA A 34 3.81 14.25 6.55
C ALA A 34 5.09 14.89 6.02
N TRP A 35 5.85 14.16 5.19
CA TRP A 35 7.09 14.66 4.61
C TRP A 35 6.86 15.36 3.28
N LEU A 36 5.87 14.90 2.52
CA LEU A 36 5.59 15.39 1.19
C LEU A 36 4.09 15.23 0.94
N GLY A 37 3.35 16.32 1.03
CA GLY A 37 1.90 16.36 1.19
C GLY A 37 1.05 16.04 -0.05
N HIS A 38 1.60 15.43 -1.10
CA HIS A 38 0.84 15.03 -2.29
C HIS A 38 1.26 13.63 -2.75
N SER A 39 0.66 13.15 -3.81
CA SER A 39 0.85 11.75 -4.24
C SER A 39 2.31 11.33 -4.47
N ALA A 40 3.22 12.28 -4.66
CA ALA A 40 4.65 11.96 -4.82
C ALA A 40 5.26 11.32 -3.57
N HIS A 41 4.63 11.46 -2.38
CA HIS A 41 5.10 10.80 -1.15
C HIS A 41 5.19 9.28 -1.31
N ARG A 42 4.46 8.73 -2.28
CA ARG A 42 4.42 7.29 -2.54
C ARG A 42 5.79 6.72 -2.90
N CYS A 43 6.70 7.56 -3.45
CA CYS A 43 8.06 7.10 -3.78
C CYS A 43 8.84 6.61 -2.57
N PHE A 44 8.45 6.98 -1.35
CA PHE A 44 9.16 6.56 -0.15
C PHE A 44 8.86 5.14 0.28
N ARG A 45 7.62 4.66 0.11
CA ARG A 45 7.21 3.35 0.63
C ARG A 45 6.35 2.51 -0.32
N HIS A 46 5.74 3.11 -1.35
CA HIS A 46 4.82 2.40 -2.25
C HIS A 46 5.58 1.66 -3.35
N HIS A 47 6.38 0.68 -2.96
CA HIS A 47 7.18 -0.14 -3.88
C HIS A 47 7.54 -1.47 -3.22
N SER A 48 8.14 -2.38 -4.01
CA SER A 48 8.50 -3.71 -3.50
C SER A 48 9.40 -3.64 -2.27
N GLU A 49 10.37 -2.72 -2.25
CA GLU A 49 11.27 -2.53 -1.12
C GLU A 49 10.50 -2.05 0.13
N GLY A 50 9.54 -1.16 -0.05
CA GLY A 50 8.67 -0.68 1.03
C GLY A 50 7.82 -1.79 1.61
N ILE A 51 7.34 -2.72 0.77
CA ILE A 51 6.57 -3.87 1.24
C ILE A 51 7.43 -4.75 2.16
N PHE A 52 8.69 -4.98 1.81
CA PHE A 52 9.59 -5.75 2.66
C PHE A 52 9.93 -5.01 3.97
N GLU A 53 10.09 -3.71 3.93
CA GLU A 53 10.31 -2.92 5.15
C GLU A 53 9.08 -2.97 6.06
N MET A 54 7.88 -2.90 5.50
CA MET A 54 6.63 -3.06 6.24
C MET A 54 6.57 -4.44 6.91
N GLU A 55 6.92 -5.49 6.18
CA GLU A 55 6.93 -6.86 6.71
C GLU A 55 7.91 -6.99 7.88
N LYS A 56 9.07 -6.35 7.81
CA LYS A 56 10.02 -6.31 8.93
C LYS A 56 9.44 -5.59 10.14
N HIS A 57 8.72 -4.51 9.90
CA HIS A 57 8.17 -3.67 10.96
C HIS A 57 7.03 -4.37 11.72
N PHE A 58 6.11 -5.00 11.00
CA PHE A 58 4.92 -5.63 11.59
C PHE A 58 5.05 -7.13 11.82
N GLY A 59 6.10 -7.75 11.28
CA GLY A 59 6.24 -9.20 11.27
C GLY A 59 5.62 -9.82 10.03
N PRO A 60 5.96 -11.11 9.73
CA PRO A 60 5.54 -11.73 8.47
C PRO A 60 4.06 -12.14 8.43
N THR A 61 3.42 -12.27 9.61
CA THR A 61 2.01 -12.70 9.68
C THR A 61 1.28 -11.95 10.78
N LEU A 62 -0.04 -11.87 10.63
CA LEU A 62 -0.94 -11.44 11.70
C LEU A 62 -2.08 -12.45 11.81
N ILE A 63 -2.74 -12.47 12.95
CA ILE A 63 -3.96 -13.25 13.14
C ILE A 63 -5.11 -12.24 13.17
N ASN A 64 -6.02 -12.35 12.21
CA ASN A 64 -7.14 -11.40 12.14
C ASN A 64 -8.23 -11.74 13.16
N SER A 65 -9.27 -10.92 13.21
CA SER A 65 -10.37 -11.07 14.17
C SER A 65 -11.18 -12.35 13.96
N ASP A 66 -11.08 -12.97 12.78
CA ASP A 66 -11.72 -14.28 12.51
C ASP A 66 -10.83 -15.45 12.94
N GLY A 67 -9.65 -15.17 13.52
CA GLY A 67 -8.70 -16.21 13.91
C GLY A 67 -7.87 -16.76 12.76
N LYS A 68 -7.93 -16.11 11.60
CA LYS A 68 -7.23 -16.54 10.40
C LYS A 68 -5.84 -15.91 10.32
N LYS A 69 -4.85 -16.70 9.93
CA LYS A 69 -3.49 -16.21 9.67
C LYS A 69 -3.45 -15.50 8.32
N VAL A 70 -2.95 -14.27 8.32
CA VAL A 70 -2.78 -13.47 7.12
C VAL A 70 -1.32 -13.05 7.00
N TYR A 71 -0.74 -13.21 5.81
CA TYR A 71 0.62 -12.74 5.56
C TYR A 71 0.60 -11.24 5.32
N THR A 72 1.37 -10.51 6.14
CA THR A 72 1.41 -9.03 6.06
C THR A 72 1.87 -8.55 4.69
N ARG A 73 2.75 -9.31 4.04
CA ARG A 73 3.20 -9.01 2.68
C ARG A 73 2.03 -8.82 1.70
N TYR A 74 1.01 -9.67 1.80
CA TYR A 74 -0.14 -9.58 0.90
C TYR A 74 -0.98 -8.34 1.16
N VAL A 75 -1.06 -7.90 2.43
CA VAL A 75 -1.74 -6.65 2.77
C VAL A 75 -0.96 -5.46 2.17
N GLY A 76 0.37 -5.49 2.27
CA GLY A 76 1.22 -4.46 1.67
C GLY A 76 1.13 -4.42 0.15
N GLU A 77 1.13 -5.60 -0.49
CA GLU A 77 0.97 -5.69 -1.94
C GLU A 77 -0.37 -5.10 -2.37
N GLN A 78 -1.42 -5.41 -1.64
CA GLN A 78 -2.74 -4.86 -1.89
C GLN A 78 -2.71 -3.33 -1.85
N HIS A 79 -2.13 -2.75 -0.78
CA HIS A 79 -2.06 -1.29 -0.64
C HIS A 79 -1.35 -0.64 -1.82
N VAL A 80 -0.17 -1.15 -2.17
CA VAL A 80 0.63 -0.60 -3.26
C VAL A 80 -0.09 -0.73 -4.59
N LYS A 81 -0.68 -1.91 -4.88
CA LYS A 81 -1.44 -2.11 -6.12
C LYS A 81 -2.63 -1.16 -6.22
N GLU A 82 -3.33 -0.94 -5.13
CA GLU A 82 -4.50 -0.05 -5.14
C GLU A 82 -4.09 1.40 -5.41
N ASP A 83 -2.92 1.82 -4.95
CA ASP A 83 -2.42 3.18 -5.19
C ASP A 83 -1.64 3.33 -6.49
N CYS A 84 -1.19 2.25 -7.10
CA CYS A 84 -0.36 2.27 -8.30
C CYS A 84 -1.00 1.54 -9.49
N ASN A 85 -2.32 1.65 -9.61
CA ASN A 85 -3.08 1.13 -10.74
C ASN A 85 -2.83 -0.36 -11.03
N GLY A 86 -2.76 -1.18 -9.97
CA GLY A 86 -2.59 -2.63 -10.10
C GLY A 86 -1.15 -3.10 -10.23
N TYR A 87 -0.17 -2.19 -10.19
CA TYR A 87 1.24 -2.50 -10.38
C TYR A 87 2.01 -2.33 -9.08
N ILE A 88 3.08 -3.12 -8.89
CA ILE A 88 4.01 -2.94 -7.78
C ILE A 88 5.34 -2.47 -8.38
N PRO A 89 5.61 -1.15 -8.33
CA PRO A 89 6.90 -0.66 -8.83
C PRO A 89 8.02 -0.97 -7.84
N SER A 90 9.26 -0.89 -8.33
CA SER A 90 10.43 -0.85 -7.47
C SER A 90 10.74 0.60 -7.10
N ALA A 91 11.58 0.81 -6.07
CA ALA A 91 12.04 2.15 -5.73
C ALA A 91 12.77 2.81 -6.90
N LYS A 92 13.56 2.03 -7.64
CA LYS A 92 14.27 2.53 -8.82
C LYS A 92 13.31 3.00 -9.91
N GLU A 93 12.20 2.28 -10.10
CA GLU A 93 11.18 2.68 -11.07
C GLU A 93 10.57 4.04 -10.73
N TRP A 94 10.37 4.34 -9.43
CA TRP A 94 9.91 5.66 -9.01
C TRP A 94 10.87 6.75 -9.42
N ILE A 95 12.17 6.56 -9.17
CA ILE A 95 13.20 7.53 -9.54
C ILE A 95 13.20 7.75 -11.05
N ASN A 96 13.18 6.66 -11.83
CA ASN A 96 13.17 6.73 -13.29
C ASN A 96 11.90 7.43 -13.80
N ALA A 97 10.75 7.17 -13.16
CA ALA A 97 9.48 7.75 -13.57
C ALA A 97 9.44 9.27 -13.37
N PHE A 98 10.07 9.79 -12.31
CA PHE A 98 10.13 11.24 -12.09
C PHE A 98 10.94 11.95 -13.20
N HIS A 99 11.92 11.26 -13.76
CA HIS A 99 12.76 11.83 -14.84
C HIS A 99 12.20 11.54 -16.23
N ALA A 100 11.20 10.69 -16.34
CA ALA A 100 10.63 10.32 -17.63
C ALA A 100 9.79 11.46 -18.20
N GLU A 101 9.91 11.68 -19.49
CA GLU A 101 9.12 12.67 -20.22
C GLU A 101 7.63 12.29 -20.16
N LYS A 102 7.35 11.02 -20.42
CA LYS A 102 5.99 10.48 -20.33
C LYS A 102 5.90 9.60 -19.07
N LYS A 103 5.01 10.00 -18.15
CA LYS A 103 4.84 9.28 -16.87
C LYS A 103 4.13 7.93 -17.10
N PRO A 104 4.54 6.86 -16.42
CA PRO A 104 3.85 5.57 -16.53
C PRO A 104 2.46 5.64 -15.88
N LYS A 105 1.56 4.79 -16.36
CA LYS A 105 0.17 4.76 -15.88
C LYS A 105 0.07 4.44 -14.39
N TRP A 106 0.92 3.56 -13.88
CA TRP A 106 0.86 3.19 -12.47
C TRP A 106 1.18 4.37 -11.55
N MET A 107 1.92 5.35 -12.03
CA MET A 107 2.26 6.56 -11.26
C MET A 107 1.11 7.57 -11.23
N LEU A 108 0.26 7.57 -12.25
CA LEU A 108 -0.75 8.61 -12.48
C LEU A 108 -2.14 8.25 -11.95
N ARG A 109 -2.39 6.97 -11.64
CA ARG A 109 -3.74 6.51 -11.31
C ARG A 109 -3.74 5.63 -10.07
N THR A 110 -4.82 5.75 -9.30
CA THR A 110 -5.15 4.77 -8.27
C THR A 110 -6.31 3.90 -8.77
N ILE A 111 -6.39 2.67 -8.25
CA ILE A 111 -7.57 1.84 -8.45
C ILE A 111 -8.68 2.40 -7.57
N LYS A 112 -9.87 2.58 -8.17
CA LYS A 112 -11.03 3.03 -7.40
C LYS A 112 -11.45 1.91 -6.44
N ILE A 113 -11.56 2.25 -5.17
CA ILE A 113 -12.01 1.33 -4.12
C ILE A 113 -13.45 1.64 -3.80
N GLU A 114 -14.32 0.66 -3.96
CA GLU A 114 -15.74 0.80 -3.62
C GLU A 114 -15.93 0.79 -2.11
N ASP A 115 -16.77 1.68 -1.63
CA ASP A 115 -17.12 1.76 -0.21
C ASP A 115 -18.10 0.68 0.23
#